data_2c59c053d3b5fbb54be9a40ff3d7fd9c
#
_entry.id   2c59c053d3b5fbb54be9a40ff3d7fd9c
#
_cell.length_a   1.000
_cell.length_b   1.000
_cell.length_c   1.000
_cell.angle_alpha   90.00
_cell.angle_beta   90.00
_cell.angle_gamma   90.00
#
_symmetry.space_group_name_H-M   'P 1'
#
loop_
_entity.id
_entity.type
_entity.pdbx_description
1 polymer ?
#
loop_
_entity_poly.entity_id
_entity_poly.type
_entity_poly.pdbx_seq_one_letter_code
_entity_poly.pdbx_strand_id
1 'polypeptide(L)'
;CFDDAVALYDFDMELRFLMFKVIQRIEIALRSDIIHEFSVCHGPFWFLDDTLVDDVQKFKENRNAIERELQRSREDFIREHRLHYDEPAFPPAWKTLEIVSLGTLSKLYYNFKDKKAKKRIARRFNLPQHEVLESWMRSLTVLRNCCAHHSRLWNRRLANSPQMKATLRGAWVDIAGLDNNKVYAIFCCVAYWL
;
A
#
# COMPACT_ATOMS: atom_id res chain seq x y z
N CYS A 1 -33.57 5.58 16.82
CA CYS A 1 -34.34 4.32 16.79
C CYS A 1 -33.38 3.13 16.61
N PHE A 2 -33.79 1.94 17.02
CA PHE A 2 -32.99 0.72 16.81
C PHE A 2 -32.80 0.43 15.31
N ASP A 3 -33.88 0.61 14.54
CA ASP A 3 -33.85 0.41 13.08
C ASP A 3 -32.86 1.33 12.38
N ASP A 4 -32.70 2.58 12.83
CA ASP A 4 -31.70 3.52 12.28
C ASP A 4 -30.27 3.04 12.54
N ALA A 5 -30.04 2.42 13.73
CA ALA A 5 -28.75 1.87 14.05
C ALA A 5 -28.40 0.64 13.17
N VAL A 6 -29.38 -0.21 12.91
CA VAL A 6 -29.25 -1.37 12.00
C VAL A 6 -28.97 -0.88 10.58
N ALA A 7 -29.76 0.07 10.08
CA ALA A 7 -29.57 0.64 8.74
C ALA A 7 -28.19 1.26 8.57
N LEU A 8 -27.67 1.98 9.58
CA LEU A 8 -26.33 2.55 9.55
C LEU A 8 -25.24 1.45 9.57
N TYR A 9 -25.44 0.39 10.32
CA TYR A 9 -24.52 -0.76 10.35
C TYR A 9 -24.45 -1.46 8.98
N ASP A 10 -25.58 -1.71 8.37
CA ASP A 10 -25.69 -2.33 7.05
C ASP A 10 -25.04 -1.45 5.98
N PHE A 11 -25.32 -0.15 6.01
CA PHE A 11 -24.64 0.82 5.13
C PHE A 11 -23.11 0.79 5.29
N ASP A 12 -22.61 0.79 6.52
CA ASP A 12 -21.16 0.75 6.78
C ASP A 12 -20.54 -0.59 6.34
N MET A 13 -21.28 -1.68 6.43
CA MET A 13 -20.88 -3.00 5.94
C MET A 13 -20.73 -2.99 4.42
N GLU A 14 -21.74 -2.53 3.69
CA GLU A 14 -21.70 -2.40 2.22
C GLU A 14 -20.58 -1.46 1.76
N LEU A 15 -20.39 -0.36 2.46
CA LEU A 15 -19.30 0.58 2.18
C LEU A 15 -17.92 -0.09 2.33
N ARG A 16 -17.71 -0.92 3.36
CA ARG A 16 -16.48 -1.69 3.54
C ARG A 16 -16.26 -2.69 2.41
N PHE A 17 -17.31 -3.41 1.99
CA PHE A 17 -17.22 -4.35 0.88
C PHE A 17 -16.81 -3.66 -0.42
N LEU A 18 -17.47 -2.54 -0.75
CA LEU A 18 -17.14 -1.75 -1.93
C LEU A 18 -15.69 -1.29 -1.90
N MET A 19 -15.26 -0.69 -0.81
CA MET A 19 -13.89 -0.20 -0.66
C MET A 19 -12.88 -1.34 -0.72
N PHE A 20 -13.12 -2.45 -0.08
CA PHE A 20 -12.20 -3.59 -0.07
C PHE A 20 -12.00 -4.17 -1.47
N LYS A 21 -13.07 -4.30 -2.26
CA LYS A 21 -13.01 -4.76 -3.65
C LYS A 21 -12.14 -3.85 -4.53
N VAL A 22 -12.24 -2.54 -4.35
CA VAL A 22 -11.44 -1.58 -5.11
C VAL A 22 -9.99 -1.56 -4.65
N ILE A 23 -9.77 -1.57 -3.33
CA ILE A 23 -8.42 -1.56 -2.73
C ILE A 23 -7.59 -2.75 -3.22
N GLN A 24 -8.18 -3.94 -3.35
CA GLN A 24 -7.46 -5.11 -3.86
C GLN A 24 -6.84 -4.86 -5.24
N ARG A 25 -7.57 -4.21 -6.15
CA ARG A 25 -7.06 -3.88 -7.49
C ARG A 25 -5.90 -2.88 -7.41
N ILE A 26 -6.04 -1.85 -6.58
CA ILE A 26 -5.00 -0.83 -6.38
C ILE A 26 -3.76 -1.47 -5.73
N GLU A 27 -3.96 -2.33 -4.73
CA GLU A 27 -2.87 -3.04 -4.04
C GLU A 27 -2.06 -3.90 -5.02
N ILE A 28 -2.72 -4.67 -5.90
CA ILE A 28 -2.07 -5.49 -6.91
C ILE A 28 -1.26 -4.61 -7.88
N ALA A 29 -1.84 -3.53 -8.37
CA ALA A 29 -1.15 -2.61 -9.29
C ALA A 29 0.07 -1.96 -8.65
N LEU A 30 -0.06 -1.44 -7.42
CA LEU A 30 1.03 -0.84 -6.67
C LEU A 30 2.16 -1.84 -6.42
N ARG A 31 1.82 -3.06 -5.98
CA ARG A 31 2.77 -4.14 -5.73
C ARG A 31 3.55 -4.49 -6.99
N SER A 32 2.85 -4.74 -8.07
CA SER A 32 3.44 -5.10 -9.36
C SER A 32 4.39 -4.01 -9.87
N ASP A 33 3.96 -2.74 -9.84
CA ASP A 33 4.79 -1.62 -10.32
C ASP A 33 6.02 -1.38 -9.43
N ILE A 34 5.91 -1.49 -8.12
CA ILE A 34 7.03 -1.35 -7.19
C ILE A 34 8.03 -2.47 -7.43
N ILE A 35 7.58 -3.73 -7.46
CA ILE A 35 8.45 -4.88 -7.67
C ILE A 35 9.16 -4.76 -9.01
N HIS A 36 8.42 -4.48 -10.08
CA HIS A 36 8.98 -4.36 -11.43
C HIS A 36 10.03 -3.25 -11.50
N GLU A 37 9.67 -2.04 -11.10
CA GLU A 37 10.51 -0.86 -11.25
C GLU A 37 11.85 -0.99 -10.49
N PHE A 38 11.77 -1.42 -9.22
CA PHE A 38 12.99 -1.59 -8.43
C PHE A 38 13.81 -2.80 -8.86
N SER A 39 13.19 -3.89 -9.32
CA SER A 39 13.91 -5.05 -9.84
C SER A 39 14.67 -4.74 -11.13
N VAL A 40 14.09 -3.91 -12.00
CA VAL A 40 14.77 -3.45 -13.24
C VAL A 40 15.95 -2.54 -12.90
N CYS A 41 15.82 -1.68 -11.89
CA CYS A 41 16.89 -0.73 -11.53
C CYS A 41 18.00 -1.36 -10.68
N HIS A 42 17.67 -2.29 -9.78
CA HIS A 42 18.56 -2.74 -8.70
C HIS A 42 18.69 -4.27 -8.61
N GLY A 43 18.11 -5.01 -9.54
CA GLY A 43 18.16 -6.48 -9.57
C GLY A 43 17.10 -7.15 -8.66
N PRO A 44 17.06 -8.50 -8.64
CA PRO A 44 15.98 -9.27 -8.03
C PRO A 44 15.94 -9.23 -6.50
N PHE A 45 17.01 -8.82 -5.85
CA PHE A 45 17.18 -8.83 -4.40
C PHE A 45 17.32 -7.43 -3.77
N TRP A 46 16.89 -6.40 -4.49
CA TRP A 46 16.98 -5.00 -4.08
C TRP A 46 16.42 -4.73 -2.68
N PHE A 47 15.40 -5.46 -2.28
CA PHE A 47 14.75 -5.33 -0.97
C PHE A 47 15.60 -5.84 0.21
N LEU A 48 16.77 -6.42 -0.06
CA LEU A 48 17.75 -6.85 0.93
C LEU A 48 18.95 -5.90 1.05
N ASP A 49 19.08 -4.94 0.14
CA ASP A 49 20.21 -4.02 0.05
C ASP A 49 19.98 -2.78 0.92
N ASP A 50 20.70 -2.68 2.04
CA ASP A 50 20.62 -1.58 2.99
C ASP A 50 21.31 -0.29 2.49
N THR A 51 22.10 -0.36 1.43
CA THR A 51 22.70 0.82 0.79
C THR A 51 21.67 1.66 0.04
N LEU A 52 20.52 1.07 -0.31
CA LEU A 52 19.43 1.69 -1.07
C LEU A 52 18.42 2.43 -0.19
N VAL A 53 18.60 2.50 1.14
CA VAL A 53 17.62 3.05 2.08
C VAL A 53 18.11 4.27 2.83
N ASP A 54 17.18 5.14 3.23
CA ASP A 54 17.47 6.34 4.02
C ASP A 54 17.70 6.00 5.51
N ASP A 55 16.93 5.07 6.07
CA ASP A 55 16.96 4.67 7.47
C ASP A 55 17.21 3.16 7.59
N VAL A 56 18.45 2.80 7.93
CA VAL A 56 18.91 1.41 8.04
C VAL A 56 18.21 0.68 9.19
N GLN A 57 17.87 1.38 10.29
CA GLN A 57 17.20 0.74 11.43
C GLN A 57 15.76 0.34 11.06
N LYS A 58 14.99 1.23 10.47
CA LYS A 58 13.66 0.92 9.95
C LYS A 58 13.69 -0.16 8.86
N PHE A 59 14.75 -0.16 8.05
CA PHE A 59 14.95 -1.20 7.07
C PHE A 59 15.12 -2.59 7.70
N LYS A 60 15.94 -2.71 8.74
CA LYS A 60 16.13 -3.97 9.48
C LYS A 60 14.82 -4.46 10.10
N GLU A 61 14.05 -3.55 10.70
CA GLU A 61 12.73 -3.88 11.26
C GLU A 61 11.76 -4.40 10.18
N ASN A 62 11.76 -3.74 9.01
CA ASN A 62 10.91 -4.14 7.89
C ASN A 62 11.38 -5.48 7.29
N ARG A 63 12.68 -5.69 7.14
CA ARG A 63 13.25 -6.96 6.70
C ARG A 63 12.87 -8.11 7.64
N ASN A 64 12.95 -7.90 8.96
CA ASN A 64 12.51 -8.88 9.94
C ASN A 64 10.99 -9.18 9.83
N ALA A 65 10.18 -8.20 9.46
CA ALA A 65 8.76 -8.42 9.19
C ALA A 65 8.56 -9.27 7.93
N ILE A 66 9.28 -8.97 6.84
CA ILE A 66 9.26 -9.74 5.59
C ILE A 66 9.67 -11.20 5.87
N GLU A 67 10.75 -11.40 6.62
CA GLU A 67 11.24 -12.74 6.98
C GLU A 67 10.19 -13.55 7.75
N ARG A 68 9.52 -12.93 8.73
CA ARG A 68 8.42 -13.58 9.47
C ARG A 68 7.24 -13.93 8.58
N GLU A 69 6.85 -13.06 7.66
CA GLU A 69 5.78 -13.34 6.71
C GLU A 69 6.20 -14.49 5.76
N LEU A 70 7.45 -14.49 5.31
CA LEU A 70 8.02 -15.56 4.50
C LEU A 70 8.02 -16.92 5.23
N GLN A 71 8.47 -16.95 6.50
CA GLN A 71 8.51 -18.18 7.31
C GLN A 71 7.11 -18.79 7.54
N ARG A 72 6.08 -17.95 7.67
CA ARG A 72 4.69 -18.36 7.88
C ARG A 72 3.96 -18.72 6.59
N SER A 73 4.51 -18.34 5.46
CA SER A 73 3.88 -18.56 4.16
C SER A 73 3.77 -20.05 3.83
N ARG A 74 2.56 -20.45 3.38
CA ARG A 74 2.25 -21.80 2.88
C ARG A 74 2.07 -21.82 1.36
N GLU A 75 2.38 -20.71 0.68
CA GLU A 75 2.26 -20.61 -0.76
C GLU A 75 3.19 -21.61 -1.45
N ASP A 76 2.67 -22.30 -2.45
CA ASP A 76 3.40 -23.36 -3.15
C ASP A 76 4.68 -22.84 -3.80
N PHE A 77 4.65 -21.66 -4.42
CA PHE A 77 5.81 -21.06 -5.06
C PHE A 77 6.94 -20.67 -4.08
N ILE A 78 6.62 -20.44 -2.80
CA ILE A 78 7.61 -20.22 -1.72
C ILE A 78 8.19 -21.56 -1.27
N ARG A 79 7.32 -22.55 -1.10
CA ARG A 79 7.73 -23.91 -0.72
C ARG A 79 8.66 -24.54 -1.77
N GLU A 80 8.26 -24.44 -3.03
CA GLU A 80 9.07 -24.93 -4.15
C GLU A 80 10.42 -24.22 -4.25
N HIS A 81 10.44 -22.90 -4.02
CA HIS A 81 11.71 -22.18 -4.01
C HIS A 81 12.68 -22.75 -2.96
N ARG A 82 12.19 -22.98 -1.73
CA ARG A 82 13.00 -23.55 -0.65
C ARG A 82 13.49 -24.98 -0.89
N LEU A 83 12.76 -25.75 -1.70
CA LEU A 83 13.15 -27.12 -2.05
C LEU A 83 14.24 -27.16 -3.12
N HIS A 84 14.33 -26.14 -3.97
CA HIS A 84 15.23 -26.13 -5.11
C HIS A 84 16.43 -25.19 -4.96
N TYR A 85 16.39 -24.23 -4.02
CA TYR A 85 17.40 -23.19 -3.86
C TYR A 85 17.75 -23.00 -2.39
N ASP A 86 19.02 -23.28 -2.05
CA ASP A 86 19.56 -23.03 -0.71
C ASP A 86 20.09 -21.59 -0.61
N GLU A 87 20.63 -21.05 -1.71
CA GLU A 87 21.11 -19.67 -1.79
C GLU A 87 20.60 -18.98 -3.06
N PRO A 88 20.19 -17.70 -2.94
CA PRO A 88 20.10 -16.91 -1.72
C PRO A 88 18.94 -17.38 -0.81
N ALA A 89 19.07 -17.18 0.50
CA ALA A 89 18.09 -17.60 1.52
C ALA A 89 16.68 -16.99 1.33
N PHE A 90 16.61 -15.86 0.62
CA PHE A 90 15.36 -15.21 0.24
C PHE A 90 15.03 -15.48 -1.23
N PRO A 91 13.79 -15.80 -1.55
CA PRO A 91 13.32 -15.77 -2.93
C PRO A 91 13.42 -14.36 -3.53
N PRO A 92 13.49 -14.21 -4.87
CA PRO A 92 13.55 -12.90 -5.51
C PRO A 92 12.31 -12.05 -5.20
N ALA A 93 12.42 -10.73 -5.40
CA ALA A 93 11.42 -9.74 -5.01
C ALA A 93 9.98 -10.08 -5.47
N TRP A 94 9.81 -10.59 -6.68
CA TRP A 94 8.49 -10.97 -7.21
C TRP A 94 7.84 -12.19 -6.52
N LYS A 95 8.60 -13.03 -5.83
CA LYS A 95 8.08 -14.07 -4.95
C LYS A 95 7.93 -13.57 -3.52
N THR A 96 8.98 -12.96 -2.96
CA THR A 96 9.00 -12.52 -1.57
C THR A 96 7.98 -11.42 -1.28
N LEU A 97 7.92 -10.40 -2.13
CA LEU A 97 7.04 -9.26 -1.89
C LEU A 97 5.58 -9.52 -2.30
N GLU A 98 5.29 -10.64 -2.98
CA GLU A 98 3.92 -11.05 -3.26
C GLU A 98 3.14 -11.40 -1.99
N ILE A 99 3.81 -12.02 -1.04
CA ILE A 99 3.18 -12.48 0.21
C ILE A 99 3.14 -11.44 1.33
N VAL A 100 3.87 -10.33 1.19
CA VAL A 100 3.91 -9.32 2.26
C VAL A 100 2.67 -8.44 2.30
N SER A 101 2.33 -7.95 3.48
CA SER A 101 1.21 -7.02 3.64
C SER A 101 1.44 -5.70 2.92
N LEU A 102 0.35 -5.00 2.53
CA LEU A 102 0.46 -3.65 1.96
C LEU A 102 1.20 -2.69 2.91
N GLY A 103 1.05 -2.87 4.23
CA GLY A 103 1.75 -2.07 5.22
C GLY A 103 3.26 -2.27 5.20
N THR A 104 3.71 -3.52 5.10
CA THR A 104 5.12 -3.88 4.96
C THR A 104 5.71 -3.31 3.67
N LEU A 105 5.00 -3.48 2.55
CA LEU A 105 5.38 -2.93 1.24
C LEU A 105 5.46 -1.40 1.25
N SER A 106 4.48 -0.73 1.86
CA SER A 106 4.45 0.74 1.98
C SER A 106 5.63 1.29 2.78
N LYS A 107 6.00 0.64 3.88
CA LYS A 107 7.17 1.03 4.69
C LYS A 107 8.47 0.84 3.92
N LEU A 108 8.61 -0.28 3.20
CA LEU A 108 9.76 -0.56 2.35
C LEU A 108 9.89 0.52 1.27
N TYR A 109 8.83 0.77 0.50
CA TYR A 109 8.79 1.80 -0.54
C TYR A 109 9.16 3.18 -0.01
N TYR A 110 8.59 3.59 1.12
CA TYR A 110 8.87 4.89 1.75
C TYR A 110 10.35 5.07 2.07
N ASN A 111 11.01 4.03 2.58
CA ASN A 111 12.39 4.09 3.05
C ASN A 111 13.44 4.03 1.93
N PHE A 112 13.07 3.68 0.69
CA PHE A 112 14.03 3.63 -0.43
C PHE A 112 14.44 5.03 -0.89
N LYS A 113 15.76 5.20 -1.20
CA LYS A 113 16.38 6.46 -1.65
C LYS A 113 16.11 6.80 -3.11
N ASP A 114 15.87 5.80 -3.99
CA ASP A 114 15.78 6.04 -5.44
C ASP A 114 14.53 6.84 -5.81
N LYS A 115 14.65 8.17 -5.67
CA LYS A 115 13.59 9.11 -6.04
C LYS A 115 13.26 9.08 -7.54
N LYS A 116 14.18 8.61 -8.41
CA LYS A 116 13.90 8.50 -9.85
C LYS A 116 12.94 7.35 -10.11
N ALA A 117 13.21 6.18 -9.53
CA ALA A 117 12.30 5.03 -9.60
C ALA A 117 10.93 5.37 -8.99
N LYS A 118 10.91 5.96 -7.78
CA LYS A 118 9.68 6.41 -7.12
C LYS A 118 8.85 7.39 -7.99
N LYS A 119 9.51 8.34 -8.67
CA LYS A 119 8.83 9.28 -9.59
C LYS A 119 8.22 8.57 -10.80
N ARG A 120 8.90 7.54 -11.36
CA ARG A 120 8.37 6.76 -12.47
C ARG A 120 7.12 6.00 -12.05
N ILE A 121 7.14 5.37 -10.87
CA ILE A 121 5.97 4.70 -10.30
C ILE A 121 4.82 5.70 -10.09
N ALA A 122 5.07 6.83 -9.42
CA ALA A 122 4.04 7.84 -9.17
C ALA A 122 3.36 8.34 -10.47
N ARG A 123 4.14 8.51 -11.56
CA ARG A 123 3.61 8.92 -12.87
C ARG A 123 2.66 7.89 -13.49
N ARG A 124 2.90 6.58 -13.28
CA ARG A 124 1.99 5.52 -13.75
C ARG A 124 0.62 5.60 -13.05
N PHE A 125 0.61 6.11 -11.83
CA PHE A 125 -0.61 6.40 -11.06
C PHE A 125 -1.14 7.83 -11.25
N ASN A 126 -0.70 8.53 -12.30
CA ASN A 126 -1.07 9.92 -12.62
C ASN A 126 -0.76 10.93 -11.49
N LEU A 127 0.13 10.59 -10.57
CA LEU A 127 0.50 11.47 -9.46
C LEU A 127 1.69 12.36 -9.82
N PRO A 128 1.65 13.66 -9.45
CA PRO A 128 2.69 14.62 -9.84
C PRO A 128 4.02 14.38 -9.10
N GLN A 129 3.95 13.82 -7.89
CA GLN A 129 5.08 13.66 -6.99
C GLN A 129 5.02 12.32 -6.28
N HIS A 130 6.18 11.70 -6.03
CA HIS A 130 6.27 10.42 -5.33
C HIS A 130 5.87 10.52 -3.85
N GLU A 131 6.05 11.69 -3.23
CA GLU A 131 5.64 11.96 -1.85
C GLU A 131 4.11 11.88 -1.69
N VAL A 132 3.38 12.27 -2.73
CA VAL A 132 1.92 12.10 -2.76
C VAL A 132 1.56 10.61 -2.77
N LEU A 133 2.23 9.81 -3.62
CA LEU A 133 2.03 8.36 -3.65
C LEU A 133 2.34 7.71 -2.30
N GLU A 134 3.47 8.07 -1.68
CA GLU A 134 3.85 7.58 -0.34
C GLU A 134 2.78 7.88 0.72
N SER A 135 2.25 9.11 0.69
CA SER A 135 1.18 9.53 1.58
C SER A 135 -0.11 8.74 1.36
N TRP A 136 -0.50 8.56 0.09
CA TRP A 136 -1.71 7.82 -0.28
C TRP A 136 -1.60 6.32 0.05
N MET A 137 -0.44 5.70 -0.17
CA MET A 137 -0.19 4.32 0.23
C MET A 137 -0.35 4.10 1.73
N ARG A 138 0.14 5.03 2.56
CA ARG A 138 -0.04 4.97 4.02
C ARG A 138 -1.51 5.06 4.42
N SER A 139 -2.25 6.00 3.84
CA SER A 139 -3.68 6.16 4.11
C SER A 139 -4.49 4.96 3.59
N LEU A 140 -4.13 4.43 2.42
CA LEU A 140 -4.74 3.22 1.85
C LEU A 140 -4.53 2.00 2.76
N THR A 141 -3.35 1.86 3.36
CA THR A 141 -3.07 0.79 4.33
C THR A 141 -4.02 0.87 5.53
N VAL A 142 -4.27 2.07 6.06
CA VAL A 142 -5.22 2.27 7.15
C VAL A 142 -6.64 1.89 6.72
N LEU A 143 -7.07 2.36 5.55
CA LEU A 143 -8.40 2.05 5.00
C LEU A 143 -8.57 0.53 4.80
N ARG A 144 -7.58 -0.11 4.17
CA ARG A 144 -7.55 -1.57 3.94
C ARG A 144 -7.70 -2.34 5.25
N ASN A 145 -6.96 -1.95 6.29
CA ASN A 145 -7.02 -2.60 7.58
C ASN A 145 -8.37 -2.39 8.27
N CYS A 146 -8.97 -1.20 8.15
CA CYS A 146 -10.32 -0.96 8.65
C CYS A 146 -11.35 -1.90 8.00
N CYS A 147 -11.27 -2.08 6.67
CA CYS A 147 -12.16 -2.98 5.94
C CYS A 147 -11.93 -4.45 6.35
N ALA A 148 -10.66 -4.90 6.40
CA ALA A 148 -10.30 -6.27 6.72
C ALA A 148 -10.63 -6.69 8.15
N HIS A 149 -10.59 -5.76 9.11
CA HIS A 149 -10.87 -6.02 10.54
C HIS A 149 -12.29 -5.60 10.95
N HIS A 150 -13.20 -5.42 10.00
CA HIS A 150 -14.60 -5.06 10.25
C HIS A 150 -14.79 -3.82 11.13
N SER A 151 -13.79 -2.92 11.14
CA SER A 151 -13.87 -1.67 11.90
C SER A 151 -14.82 -0.69 11.22
N ARG A 152 -15.55 0.12 12.03
CA ARG A 152 -16.42 1.17 11.48
C ARG A 152 -15.64 2.07 10.53
N LEU A 153 -16.18 2.28 9.34
CA LEU A 153 -15.61 3.12 8.29
C LEU A 153 -16.33 4.47 8.16
N TRP A 154 -17.65 4.45 8.25
CA TRP A 154 -18.49 5.65 8.15
C TRP A 154 -18.07 6.74 9.14
N ASN A 155 -17.92 7.96 8.64
CA ASN A 155 -17.52 9.15 9.41
C ASN A 155 -16.25 8.95 10.29
N ARG A 156 -15.34 8.09 9.87
CA ARG A 156 -14.09 7.82 10.57
C ARG A 156 -13.09 8.94 10.36
N ARG A 157 -12.35 9.30 11.41
CA ARG A 157 -11.13 10.09 11.30
C ARG A 157 -9.95 9.18 11.00
N LEU A 158 -9.09 9.62 10.09
CA LEU A 158 -7.88 8.88 9.70
C LEU A 158 -6.72 9.26 10.62
N ALA A 159 -5.92 8.27 11.01
CA ALA A 159 -4.67 8.49 11.72
C ALA A 159 -3.60 9.10 10.79
N ASN A 160 -3.66 8.76 9.50
CA ASN A 160 -2.78 9.29 8.46
C ASN A 160 -3.63 9.92 7.35
N SER A 161 -3.53 11.22 7.19
CA SER A 161 -4.26 11.96 6.16
C SER A 161 -3.52 11.91 4.83
N PRO A 162 -4.21 11.64 3.71
CA PRO A 162 -3.60 11.70 2.39
C PRO A 162 -3.22 13.14 2.03
N GLN A 163 -2.09 13.33 1.39
CA GLN A 163 -1.72 14.63 0.83
C GLN A 163 -2.60 14.94 -0.39
N MET A 164 -3.43 15.97 -0.27
CA MET A 164 -4.24 16.48 -1.37
C MET A 164 -3.52 17.67 -2.00
N LYS A 165 -3.20 17.56 -3.29
CA LYS A 165 -2.50 18.62 -4.05
C LYS A 165 -3.41 19.20 -5.11
N ALA A 166 -3.44 20.53 -5.21
CA ALA A 166 -4.20 21.25 -6.25
C ALA A 166 -3.75 20.92 -7.70
N THR A 167 -2.57 20.32 -7.86
CA THR A 167 -2.00 19.94 -9.16
C THR A 167 -2.42 18.56 -9.65
N LEU A 168 -3.33 17.88 -8.96
CA LEU A 168 -3.91 16.63 -9.46
C LEU A 168 -4.75 16.92 -10.72
N ARG A 169 -4.67 16.02 -11.70
CA ARG A 169 -5.36 16.21 -12.99
C ARG A 169 -6.87 16.04 -12.84
N GLY A 170 -7.62 16.95 -13.44
CA GLY A 170 -9.09 16.92 -13.47
C GLY A 170 -9.74 17.56 -12.23
N ALA A 171 -10.96 18.08 -12.44
CA ALA A 171 -11.82 18.60 -11.36
C ALA A 171 -12.61 17.45 -10.74
N TRP A 172 -11.93 16.61 -9.95
CA TRP A 172 -12.52 15.38 -9.39
C TRP A 172 -13.03 15.54 -7.96
N VAL A 173 -12.53 16.52 -7.23
CA VAL A 173 -13.02 16.90 -5.90
C VAL A 173 -12.66 18.36 -5.59
N ASP A 174 -13.54 19.06 -4.90
CA ASP A 174 -13.22 20.36 -4.32
C ASP A 174 -12.32 20.18 -3.08
N ILE A 175 -11.03 20.47 -3.26
CA ILE A 175 -10.04 20.32 -2.21
C ILE A 175 -10.20 21.38 -1.12
N ALA A 176 -10.75 22.57 -1.45
CA ALA A 176 -10.86 23.68 -0.52
C ALA A 176 -11.80 23.39 0.67
N GLY A 177 -12.87 22.59 0.42
CA GLY A 177 -13.84 22.18 1.44
C GLY A 177 -13.55 20.81 2.07
N LEU A 178 -12.46 20.15 1.68
CA LEU A 178 -12.17 18.77 2.10
C LEU A 178 -11.45 18.69 3.44
N ASP A 179 -12.06 18.04 4.44
CA ASP A 179 -11.36 17.67 5.67
C ASP A 179 -10.49 16.41 5.42
N ASN A 180 -9.19 16.63 5.23
CA ASN A 180 -8.22 15.56 4.96
C ASN A 180 -8.11 14.51 6.08
N ASN A 181 -8.60 14.81 7.29
CA ASN A 181 -8.61 13.87 8.40
C ASN A 181 -9.81 12.92 8.37
N LYS A 182 -10.76 13.12 7.48
CA LYS A 182 -11.92 12.25 7.31
C LYS A 182 -11.66 11.14 6.29
N VAL A 183 -12.28 10.00 6.50
CA VAL A 183 -12.21 8.86 5.57
C VAL A 183 -12.64 9.22 4.15
N TYR A 184 -13.46 10.23 3.97
CA TYR A 184 -13.87 10.72 2.65
C TYR A 184 -12.66 11.18 1.81
N ALA A 185 -11.63 11.75 2.42
CA ALA A 185 -10.43 12.16 1.70
C ALA A 185 -9.72 10.99 1.02
N ILE A 186 -9.61 9.83 1.70
CA ILE A 186 -9.01 8.65 1.06
C ILE A 186 -9.96 8.01 0.04
N PHE A 187 -11.28 8.12 0.20
CA PHE A 187 -12.22 7.70 -0.85
C PHE A 187 -12.01 8.50 -2.14
N CYS A 188 -11.76 9.80 -2.03
CA CYS A 188 -11.38 10.63 -3.17
C CYS A 188 -10.09 10.14 -3.82
N CYS A 189 -9.06 9.78 -3.03
CA CYS A 189 -7.83 9.21 -3.58
C CYS A 189 -8.08 7.87 -4.30
N VAL A 190 -8.90 7.00 -3.73
CA VAL A 190 -9.30 5.73 -4.34
C VAL A 190 -10.05 5.97 -5.66
N ALA A 191 -11.00 6.91 -5.69
CA ALA A 191 -11.73 7.27 -6.89
C ALA A 191 -10.83 7.87 -8.00
N TYR A 192 -9.78 8.58 -7.61
CA TYR A 192 -8.79 9.12 -8.55
C TYR A 192 -7.98 8.02 -9.26
N TRP A 193 -7.78 6.87 -8.60
CA TRP A 193 -7.03 5.75 -9.15
C TRP A 193 -7.87 4.78 -10.00
N LEU A 194 -9.20 4.95 -10.04
CA LEU A 194 -10.12 4.15 -10.86
C LEU A 194 -10.32 4.73 -12.25
#